data_d7022a1ba7dc54f2c6629746b394299d
#
_entry.id   d7022a1ba7dc54f2c6629746b394299d
#
_cell.length_a   1.000
_cell.length_b   1.000
_cell.length_c   1.000
_cell.angle_alpha   90.00
_cell.angle_beta   90.00
_cell.angle_gamma   90.00
#
_symmetry.space_group_name_H-M   'P 1'
#
loop_
_entity.id
_entity.type
_entity.pdbx_description
1 polymer ?
#
loop_
_entity_poly.entity_id
_entity_poly.type
_entity_poly.pdbx_seq_one_letter_code
_entity_poly.pdbx_strand_id
1 'polypeptide(L)'
;MPENPAADLSPGGFPPAGFSAAGFSAERARLLHAHAADYSRLAVDNIAREFPTDIHHTMTEPGNFPHRPRERSPVFFGSFDWHSCVEMHWLLVRLLRTAAGAVPGPQIREVLDRQFAPEALAAEARFMAQPDDALRQRPYGWGWALALIEETARLDKDAGDADGRRWAAAMEPLGEALTSNFLTWLPKATYPIRYGMHSNGALGLSRALPYARRRAEGGDPRLADAITATARRWFAGDTDYPAGWEPSGHDFLSPALTEAELMTRVLPGTEFARWLGAFLPGVAEGEPAALFTPAIVSDSSDGWIAHLHGLNLSRAWCWRRLAEALPADDPRVPATLAAVARHTEASLPHVVGDDYMVEHWLAAYAVLLLS
;
A
#
# COMPACT_ATOMS: atom_id res chain seq x y z
N MET A 1 -41.35 11.67 11.95
CA MET A 1 -40.09 10.90 11.85
C MET A 1 -40.38 9.60 11.16
N PRO A 2 -40.09 9.37 9.89
CA PRO A 2 -40.16 8.06 9.30
C PRO A 2 -38.85 7.32 9.61
N GLU A 3 -38.98 6.11 10.15
CA GLU A 3 -37.90 5.15 10.36
C GLU A 3 -37.26 4.78 9.02
N ASN A 4 -35.97 4.95 8.93
CA ASN A 4 -35.14 4.49 7.85
C ASN A 4 -34.95 2.96 8.02
N PRO A 5 -35.39 2.10 7.09
CA PRO A 5 -35.07 0.69 7.20
C PRO A 5 -33.57 0.53 6.90
N ALA A 6 -32.78 0.42 7.96
CA ALA A 6 -31.42 -0.07 7.87
C ALA A 6 -31.51 -1.46 7.19
N ALA A 7 -31.03 -1.54 5.95
CA ALA A 7 -30.81 -2.80 5.29
C ALA A 7 -29.88 -3.64 6.20
N ASP A 8 -30.39 -4.80 6.60
CA ASP A 8 -29.64 -5.82 7.34
C ASP A 8 -28.54 -6.37 6.43
N LEU A 9 -27.45 -5.62 6.35
CA LEU A 9 -26.16 -6.05 5.83
C LEU A 9 -25.40 -6.69 6.99
N SER A 10 -25.86 -7.87 7.41
CA SER A 10 -24.98 -8.76 8.16
C SER A 10 -23.76 -9.03 7.28
N PRO A 11 -22.57 -8.48 7.57
CA PRO A 11 -21.39 -8.83 6.83
C PRO A 11 -21.13 -10.29 7.12
N GLY A 12 -21.17 -11.14 6.10
CA GLY A 12 -20.66 -12.49 6.19
C GLY A 12 -19.19 -12.37 6.57
N GLY A 13 -18.90 -12.46 7.88
CA GLY A 13 -17.56 -12.46 8.42
C GLY A 13 -16.76 -13.60 7.81
N PHE A 14 -15.44 -13.47 7.80
CA PHE A 14 -14.59 -14.60 7.48
C PHE A 14 -14.99 -15.79 8.38
N PRO A 15 -15.25 -16.97 7.82
CA PRO A 15 -15.68 -18.09 8.64
C PRO A 15 -14.64 -18.43 9.70
N PRO A 16 -15.11 -18.98 10.86
CA PRO A 16 -14.25 -19.29 12.01
C PRO A 16 -13.17 -20.30 11.66
N ALA A 17 -12.12 -20.35 12.47
CA ALA A 17 -10.93 -21.20 12.38
C ALA A 17 -11.17 -22.55 11.68
N GLY A 18 -10.56 -22.74 10.49
CA GLY A 18 -10.69 -23.94 9.65
C GLY A 18 -10.57 -23.66 8.16
N PHE A 19 -10.29 -22.44 7.76
CA PHE A 19 -10.16 -22.05 6.36
C PHE A 19 -8.94 -22.68 5.69
N SER A 20 -9.18 -23.33 4.55
CA SER A 20 -8.10 -23.66 3.60
C SER A 20 -7.64 -22.39 2.87
N ALA A 21 -6.38 -22.32 2.44
CA ALA A 21 -5.86 -21.23 1.64
C ALA A 21 -6.72 -20.95 0.38
N ALA A 22 -7.30 -21.95 -0.24
CA ALA A 22 -8.23 -21.84 -1.38
C ALA A 22 -9.56 -21.17 -1.00
N GLY A 23 -10.17 -21.55 0.13
CA GLY A 23 -11.38 -20.91 0.63
C GLY A 23 -11.15 -19.43 0.97
N PHE A 24 -10.01 -19.13 1.55
CA PHE A 24 -9.61 -17.75 1.84
C PHE A 24 -9.46 -16.90 0.55
N SER A 25 -8.85 -17.45 -0.50
CA SER A 25 -8.71 -16.75 -1.78
C SER A 25 -10.06 -16.44 -2.43
N ALA A 26 -11.01 -17.39 -2.39
CA ALA A 26 -12.37 -17.20 -2.92
C ALA A 26 -13.12 -16.12 -2.15
N GLU A 27 -13.01 -16.10 -0.82
CA GLU A 27 -13.68 -15.11 0.02
C GLU A 27 -13.13 -13.69 -0.22
N ARG A 28 -11.81 -13.53 -0.34
CA ARG A 28 -11.20 -12.24 -0.72
C ARG A 28 -11.74 -11.72 -2.05
N ALA A 29 -11.79 -12.58 -3.07
CA ALA A 29 -12.34 -12.20 -4.38
C ALA A 29 -13.80 -11.77 -4.28
N ARG A 30 -14.61 -12.47 -3.47
CA ARG A 30 -16.00 -12.11 -3.21
C ARG A 30 -16.12 -10.75 -2.54
N LEU A 31 -15.33 -10.48 -1.48
CA LEU A 31 -15.30 -9.20 -0.78
C LEU A 31 -14.83 -8.07 -1.70
N LEU A 32 -13.76 -8.30 -2.48
CA LEU A 32 -13.31 -7.31 -3.44
C LEU A 32 -14.41 -6.92 -4.43
N HIS A 33 -15.11 -7.91 -5.03
CA HIS A 33 -16.20 -7.65 -5.95
C HIS A 33 -17.38 -6.93 -5.28
N ALA A 34 -17.70 -7.26 -4.03
CA ALA A 34 -18.79 -6.62 -3.29
C ALA A 34 -18.55 -5.14 -3.02
N HIS A 35 -17.29 -4.75 -2.77
CA HIS A 35 -16.92 -3.38 -2.40
C HIS A 35 -16.31 -2.55 -3.55
N ALA A 36 -15.95 -3.16 -4.68
CA ALA A 36 -15.21 -2.51 -5.76
C ALA A 36 -15.88 -1.24 -6.29
N ALA A 37 -17.20 -1.24 -6.45
CA ALA A 37 -17.94 -0.07 -6.94
C ALA A 37 -17.85 1.11 -5.97
N ASP A 38 -18.00 0.87 -4.66
CA ASP A 38 -17.94 1.90 -3.63
C ASP A 38 -16.53 2.45 -3.49
N TYR A 39 -15.51 1.57 -3.46
CA TYR A 39 -14.10 1.97 -3.41
C TYR A 39 -13.69 2.77 -4.64
N SER A 40 -14.17 2.39 -5.84
CA SER A 40 -13.86 3.14 -7.06
C SER A 40 -14.48 4.52 -7.07
N ARG A 41 -15.73 4.67 -6.61
CA ARG A 41 -16.42 5.96 -6.49
C ARG A 41 -15.68 6.86 -5.51
N LEU A 42 -15.38 6.35 -4.31
CA LEU A 42 -14.62 7.05 -3.29
C LEU A 42 -13.27 7.54 -3.82
N ALA A 43 -12.54 6.69 -4.54
CA ALA A 43 -11.25 7.07 -5.10
C ALA A 43 -11.37 8.15 -6.18
N VAL A 44 -12.37 8.07 -7.08
CA VAL A 44 -12.63 9.10 -8.10
C VAL A 44 -12.93 10.45 -7.46
N ASP A 45 -13.74 10.47 -6.40
CA ASP A 45 -14.09 11.69 -5.68
C ASP A 45 -12.87 12.29 -4.96
N ASN A 46 -12.07 11.43 -4.31
CA ASN A 46 -10.91 11.85 -3.54
C ASN A 46 -9.78 12.42 -4.42
N ILE A 47 -9.44 11.79 -5.54
CA ILE A 47 -8.38 12.32 -6.43
C ILE A 47 -8.72 13.68 -7.05
N ALA A 48 -10.00 14.01 -7.12
CA ALA A 48 -10.48 15.31 -7.60
C ALA A 48 -10.56 16.37 -6.51
N ARG A 49 -10.56 15.95 -5.23
CA ARG A 49 -10.76 16.83 -4.07
C ARG A 49 -9.44 17.49 -3.66
N GLU A 50 -9.26 18.76 -4.04
CA GLU A 50 -8.03 19.51 -3.77
C GLU A 50 -7.93 19.99 -2.31
N PHE A 51 -9.06 20.17 -1.59
CA PHE A 51 -9.09 20.68 -0.22
C PHE A 51 -10.05 19.87 0.66
N PRO A 52 -9.72 19.68 1.98
CA PRO A 52 -8.48 20.11 2.66
C PRO A 52 -7.26 19.37 2.14
N THR A 53 -6.06 19.92 2.34
CA THR A 53 -4.79 19.34 1.88
C THR A 53 -3.66 19.61 2.86
N ASP A 54 -2.77 18.65 3.01
CA ASP A 54 -1.50 18.79 3.72
C ASP A 54 -0.36 18.88 2.72
N ILE A 55 0.15 20.10 2.51
CA ILE A 55 1.28 20.34 1.62
C ILE A 55 2.58 20.32 2.41
N HIS A 56 3.34 19.27 2.23
CA HIS A 56 4.70 19.20 2.74
C HIS A 56 5.64 20.01 1.84
N HIS A 57 6.09 21.17 2.31
CA HIS A 57 6.99 22.06 1.57
C HIS A 57 8.11 22.61 2.43
N THR A 58 9.33 22.62 1.90
CA THR A 58 10.47 23.30 2.50
C THR A 58 10.68 24.62 1.79
N MET A 59 10.50 25.73 2.50
CA MET A 59 10.83 27.07 1.98
C MET A 59 12.35 27.25 2.01
N THR A 60 12.94 27.49 0.87
CA THR A 60 14.39 27.71 0.73
C THR A 60 14.73 29.21 0.60
N GLU A 61 13.73 30.06 0.33
CA GLU A 61 13.88 31.51 0.23
C GLU A 61 12.55 32.23 0.53
N PRO A 62 12.56 33.53 0.86
CA PRO A 62 11.34 34.30 1.05
C PRO A 62 10.47 34.30 -0.22
N GLY A 63 9.18 33.97 -0.06
CA GLY A 63 8.24 33.89 -1.18
C GLY A 63 8.20 32.53 -1.87
N ASN A 64 9.07 31.61 -1.55
CA ASN A 64 8.99 30.24 -2.02
C ASN A 64 7.96 29.44 -1.19
N PHE A 65 6.70 29.59 -1.55
CA PHE A 65 5.60 28.80 -0.97
C PHE A 65 4.65 28.34 -2.09
N PRO A 66 4.00 27.19 -1.95
CA PRO A 66 3.04 26.73 -2.94
C PRO A 66 1.80 27.62 -2.92
N HIS A 67 1.30 27.97 -4.10
CA HIS A 67 0.06 28.72 -4.23
C HIS A 67 -1.15 27.78 -4.10
N ARG A 68 -1.15 26.71 -4.90
CA ARG A 68 -2.21 25.71 -4.91
C ARG A 68 -1.61 24.31 -5.10
N PRO A 69 -2.21 23.26 -4.49
CA PRO A 69 -1.74 21.89 -4.65
C PRO A 69 -1.55 21.48 -6.12
N ARG A 70 -2.55 21.71 -6.98
CA ARG A 70 -2.49 21.33 -8.40
C ARG A 70 -1.50 22.12 -9.25
N GLU A 71 -1.05 23.28 -8.81
CA GLU A 71 0.00 24.04 -9.51
C GLU A 71 1.36 23.41 -9.30
N ARG A 72 1.54 22.79 -8.14
CA ARG A 72 2.78 22.13 -7.75
C ARG A 72 2.82 20.68 -8.22
N SER A 73 1.72 19.95 -8.01
CA SER A 73 1.53 18.54 -8.33
C SER A 73 0.26 18.39 -9.17
N PRO A 74 0.34 18.54 -10.51
CA PRO A 74 -0.85 18.61 -11.35
C PRO A 74 -1.62 17.31 -11.50
N VAL A 75 -1.00 16.17 -11.14
CA VAL A 75 -1.66 14.85 -11.13
C VAL A 75 -2.08 14.43 -9.73
N PHE A 76 -1.18 14.55 -8.74
CA PHE A 76 -1.40 14.01 -7.40
C PHE A 76 -1.69 15.11 -6.37
N PHE A 77 -2.66 15.97 -6.67
CA PHE A 77 -3.03 17.12 -5.85
C PHE A 77 -4.20 16.88 -4.89
N GLY A 78 -4.95 15.79 -5.09
CA GLY A 78 -6.14 15.46 -4.31
C GLY A 78 -5.86 14.56 -3.11
N SER A 79 -6.92 13.95 -2.56
CA SER A 79 -6.85 12.96 -1.47
C SER A 79 -6.02 13.43 -0.27
N PHE A 80 -6.18 14.68 0.16
CA PHE A 80 -5.50 15.28 1.29
C PHE A 80 -3.99 15.51 1.12
N ASP A 81 -3.23 14.53 0.61
CA ASP A 81 -1.79 14.62 0.38
C ASP A 81 -1.34 13.85 -0.87
N TRP A 82 -0.08 14.04 -1.25
CA TRP A 82 0.48 13.49 -2.48
C TRP A 82 0.45 11.96 -2.53
N HIS A 83 0.88 11.30 -1.46
CA HIS A 83 0.99 9.83 -1.46
C HIS A 83 -0.38 9.16 -1.40
N SER A 84 -1.34 9.71 -0.66
CA SER A 84 -2.70 9.19 -0.64
C SER A 84 -3.39 9.35 -2.00
N CYS A 85 -3.11 10.45 -2.71
CA CYS A 85 -3.58 10.62 -4.08
C CYS A 85 -2.99 9.55 -5.03
N VAL A 86 -1.70 9.26 -4.92
CA VAL A 86 -1.05 8.15 -5.66
C VAL A 86 -1.69 6.81 -5.35
N GLU A 87 -1.99 6.54 -4.07
CA GLU A 87 -2.64 5.31 -3.62
C GLU A 87 -4.03 5.14 -4.21
N MET A 88 -4.82 6.23 -4.26
CA MET A 88 -6.15 6.20 -4.87
C MET A 88 -6.10 5.99 -6.39
N HIS A 89 -5.11 6.56 -7.09
CA HIS A 89 -4.87 6.24 -8.49
C HIS A 89 -4.47 4.76 -8.68
N TRP A 90 -3.57 4.25 -7.82
CA TRP A 90 -3.21 2.82 -7.84
C TRP A 90 -4.43 1.93 -7.63
N LEU A 91 -5.30 2.28 -6.69
CA LEU A 91 -6.54 1.57 -6.40
C LEU A 91 -7.42 1.48 -7.67
N LEU A 92 -7.63 2.60 -8.37
CA LEU A 92 -8.46 2.63 -9.59
C LEU A 92 -7.89 1.73 -10.68
N VAL A 93 -6.59 1.80 -10.96
CA VAL A 93 -5.93 0.93 -11.96
C VAL A 93 -5.99 -0.54 -11.52
N ARG A 94 -5.79 -0.82 -10.23
CA ARG A 94 -5.87 -2.16 -9.66
C ARG A 94 -7.26 -2.77 -9.84
N LEU A 95 -8.33 -2.01 -9.56
CA LEU A 95 -9.70 -2.46 -9.74
C LEU A 95 -10.05 -2.70 -11.20
N LEU A 96 -9.59 -1.86 -12.12
CA LEU A 96 -9.75 -2.11 -13.58
C LEU A 96 -9.14 -3.45 -13.99
N ARG A 97 -8.06 -3.89 -13.36
CA ARG A 97 -7.40 -5.16 -13.67
C ARG A 97 -8.03 -6.35 -12.95
N THR A 98 -8.40 -6.20 -11.67
CA THR A 98 -8.76 -7.34 -10.81
C THR A 98 -10.26 -7.50 -10.57
N ALA A 99 -11.06 -6.46 -10.84
CA ALA A 99 -12.49 -6.43 -10.60
C ALA A 99 -13.26 -5.66 -11.69
N ALA A 100 -12.82 -5.74 -12.95
CA ALA A 100 -13.34 -4.97 -14.08
C ALA A 100 -14.87 -5.06 -14.23
N GLY A 101 -15.46 -6.23 -13.94
CA GLY A 101 -16.90 -6.44 -14.01
C GLY A 101 -17.72 -5.82 -12.86
N ALA A 102 -17.03 -5.31 -11.82
CA ALA A 102 -17.66 -4.76 -10.61
C ALA A 102 -17.47 -3.24 -10.46
N VAL A 103 -16.86 -2.58 -11.44
CA VAL A 103 -16.59 -1.14 -11.42
C VAL A 103 -17.07 -0.44 -12.69
N PRO A 104 -17.39 0.88 -12.65
CA PRO A 104 -17.75 1.67 -13.83
C PRO A 104 -16.50 1.97 -14.69
N GLY A 105 -15.97 0.94 -15.35
CA GLY A 105 -14.69 0.99 -16.08
C GLY A 105 -14.55 2.18 -17.04
N PRO A 106 -15.52 2.48 -17.93
CA PRO A 106 -15.41 3.64 -18.83
C PRO A 106 -15.24 4.97 -18.10
N GLN A 107 -15.96 5.20 -17.01
CA GLN A 107 -15.88 6.42 -16.20
C GLN A 107 -14.50 6.55 -15.53
N ILE A 108 -14.00 5.45 -14.96
CA ILE A 108 -12.66 5.43 -14.35
C ILE A 108 -11.60 5.76 -15.40
N ARG A 109 -11.69 5.17 -16.59
CA ARG A 109 -10.73 5.41 -17.68
C ARG A 109 -10.75 6.87 -18.14
N GLU A 110 -11.92 7.48 -18.28
CA GLU A 110 -12.05 8.89 -18.63
C GLU A 110 -11.36 9.80 -17.60
N VAL A 111 -11.49 9.50 -16.31
CA VAL A 111 -10.85 10.26 -15.24
C VAL A 111 -9.33 10.08 -15.30
N LEU A 112 -8.85 8.84 -15.40
CA LEU A 112 -7.42 8.53 -15.46
C LEU A 112 -6.77 9.10 -16.72
N ASP A 113 -7.44 9.12 -17.87
CA ASP A 113 -6.93 9.74 -19.11
C ASP A 113 -6.66 11.22 -18.95
N ARG A 114 -7.54 11.94 -18.23
CA ARG A 114 -7.33 13.36 -17.93
C ARG A 114 -6.18 13.59 -16.95
N GLN A 115 -6.07 12.75 -15.92
CA GLN A 115 -5.03 12.88 -14.89
C GLN A 115 -3.65 12.49 -15.42
N PHE A 116 -3.57 11.43 -16.22
CA PHE A 116 -2.30 10.90 -16.74
C PHE A 116 -1.87 11.55 -18.06
N ALA A 117 -2.26 12.81 -18.29
CA ALA A 117 -1.77 13.57 -19.42
C ALA A 117 -0.23 13.68 -19.39
N PRO A 118 0.48 13.43 -20.51
CA PRO A 118 1.94 13.37 -20.53
C PRO A 118 2.63 14.63 -19.98
N GLU A 119 2.08 15.81 -20.24
CA GLU A 119 2.61 17.09 -19.77
C GLU A 119 2.49 17.23 -18.25
N ALA A 120 1.38 16.77 -17.68
CA ALA A 120 1.14 16.77 -16.23
C ALA A 120 2.08 15.77 -15.53
N LEU A 121 2.23 14.57 -16.06
CA LEU A 121 3.18 13.57 -15.55
C LEU A 121 4.64 14.01 -15.67
N ALA A 122 5.01 14.71 -16.73
CA ALA A 122 6.32 15.33 -16.85
C ALA A 122 6.56 16.41 -15.78
N ALA A 123 5.51 17.14 -15.36
CA ALA A 123 5.61 18.09 -14.25
C ALA A 123 5.79 17.37 -12.90
N GLU A 124 5.07 16.26 -12.66
CA GLU A 124 5.30 15.39 -11.49
C GLU A 124 6.73 14.84 -11.44
N ALA A 125 7.27 14.41 -12.57
CA ALA A 125 8.64 13.94 -12.66
C ALA A 125 9.64 15.05 -12.25
N ARG A 126 9.42 16.30 -12.73
CA ARG A 126 10.26 17.43 -12.32
C ARG A 126 10.11 17.76 -10.84
N PHE A 127 8.91 17.66 -10.29
CA PHE A 127 8.65 17.82 -8.86
C PHE A 127 9.42 16.78 -8.03
N MET A 128 9.33 15.52 -8.40
CA MET A 128 10.05 14.43 -7.72
C MET A 128 11.58 14.45 -7.96
N ALA A 129 12.07 15.18 -8.95
CA ALA A 129 13.50 15.38 -9.15
C ALA A 129 14.08 16.50 -8.24
N GLN A 130 13.23 17.32 -7.59
CA GLN A 130 13.68 18.32 -6.63
C GLN A 130 14.02 17.67 -5.29
N PRO A 131 15.27 17.80 -4.76
CA PRO A 131 15.70 17.08 -3.57
C PRO A 131 14.82 17.33 -2.34
N ASP A 132 14.42 18.59 -2.10
CA ASP A 132 13.65 18.97 -0.91
C ASP A 132 12.20 18.45 -0.96
N ASP A 133 11.59 18.43 -2.12
CA ASP A 133 10.23 17.93 -2.32
C ASP A 133 10.18 16.41 -2.31
N ALA A 134 11.10 15.78 -3.02
CA ALA A 134 11.24 14.33 -3.04
C ALA A 134 11.44 13.74 -1.65
N LEU A 135 12.23 14.41 -0.79
CA LEU A 135 12.55 13.96 0.56
C LEU A 135 11.29 13.69 1.41
N ARG A 136 10.24 14.50 1.24
CA ARG A 136 9.00 14.39 2.02
C ARG A 136 8.20 13.13 1.72
N GLN A 137 8.38 12.56 0.52
CA GLN A 137 7.70 11.36 0.09
C GLN A 137 8.52 10.07 0.29
N ARG A 138 9.71 10.19 0.88
CA ARG A 138 10.68 9.08 1.05
C ARG A 138 10.39 8.22 2.29
N PRO A 139 10.38 6.89 2.17
CA PRO A 139 10.34 6.11 0.94
C PRO A 139 8.93 5.69 0.52
N TYR A 140 7.91 5.99 1.35
CA TYR A 140 6.53 5.51 1.23
C TYR A 140 5.88 5.94 -0.08
N GLY A 141 5.78 7.25 -0.31
CA GLY A 141 5.19 7.78 -1.53
C GLY A 141 5.96 7.37 -2.78
N TRP A 142 7.30 7.29 -2.72
CA TRP A 142 8.11 6.78 -3.84
C TRP A 142 7.73 5.33 -4.18
N GLY A 143 7.61 4.49 -3.16
CA GLY A 143 7.23 3.09 -3.33
C GLY A 143 5.84 2.93 -3.94
N TRP A 144 4.86 3.71 -3.46
CA TRP A 144 3.51 3.67 -3.99
C TRP A 144 3.41 4.19 -5.42
N ALA A 145 4.15 5.25 -5.78
CA ALA A 145 4.18 5.74 -7.15
C ALA A 145 4.81 4.72 -8.12
N LEU A 146 5.89 4.05 -7.73
CA LEU A 146 6.44 2.93 -8.52
C LEU A 146 5.46 1.75 -8.61
N ALA A 147 4.70 1.48 -7.54
CA ALA A 147 3.66 0.46 -7.59
C ALA A 147 2.49 0.85 -8.51
N LEU A 148 2.13 2.13 -8.61
CA LEU A 148 1.14 2.63 -9.58
C LEU A 148 1.63 2.41 -11.02
N ILE A 149 2.88 2.79 -11.32
CA ILE A 149 3.48 2.60 -12.65
C ILE A 149 3.55 1.10 -13.02
N GLU A 150 3.89 0.25 -12.07
CA GLU A 150 3.86 -1.20 -12.27
C GLU A 150 2.44 -1.70 -12.53
N GLU A 151 1.43 -1.16 -11.84
CA GLU A 151 0.04 -1.60 -12.00
C GLU A 151 -0.51 -1.23 -13.39
N THR A 152 -0.16 -0.05 -13.94
CA THR A 152 -0.53 0.31 -15.32
C THR A 152 0.13 -0.61 -16.34
N ALA A 153 1.40 -0.97 -16.13
CA ALA A 153 2.10 -1.92 -17.00
C ALA A 153 1.49 -3.33 -16.92
N ARG A 154 1.01 -3.76 -15.74
CA ARG A 154 0.32 -5.03 -15.57
C ARG A 154 -1.06 -5.06 -16.22
N LEU A 155 -1.78 -3.95 -16.20
CA LEU A 155 -3.06 -3.85 -16.89
C LEU A 155 -2.89 -4.12 -18.41
N ASP A 156 -1.81 -3.59 -19.02
CA ASP A 156 -1.44 -3.95 -20.41
C ASP A 156 -1.04 -5.41 -20.53
N LYS A 157 -0.10 -5.89 -19.71
CA LYS A 157 0.47 -7.24 -19.81
C LYS A 157 -0.59 -8.34 -19.63
N ASP A 158 -1.48 -8.18 -18.64
CA ASP A 158 -2.44 -9.22 -18.28
C ASP A 158 -3.69 -9.23 -19.18
N ALA A 159 -4.10 -8.06 -19.71
CA ALA A 159 -5.33 -7.89 -20.49
C ALA A 159 -5.13 -7.37 -21.91
N GLY A 160 -3.92 -7.04 -22.34
CA GLY A 160 -3.65 -6.38 -23.63
C GLY A 160 -4.22 -4.96 -23.69
N ASP A 161 -4.32 -4.29 -22.54
CA ASP A 161 -5.06 -3.05 -22.37
C ASP A 161 -4.28 -1.86 -22.93
N ALA A 162 -4.84 -1.21 -23.96
CA ALA A 162 -4.20 -0.09 -24.65
C ALA A 162 -4.04 1.15 -23.75
N ASP A 163 -4.98 1.37 -22.81
CA ASP A 163 -4.90 2.49 -21.87
C ASP A 163 -3.79 2.24 -20.85
N GLY A 164 -3.70 1.02 -20.31
CA GLY A 164 -2.61 0.62 -19.41
C GLY A 164 -1.24 0.84 -20.04
N ARG A 165 -1.07 0.49 -21.33
CA ARG A 165 0.16 0.72 -22.09
C ARG A 165 0.46 2.22 -22.23
N ARG A 166 -0.53 3.01 -22.60
CA ARG A 166 -0.39 4.45 -22.78
C ARG A 166 -0.03 5.15 -21.48
N TRP A 167 -0.72 4.80 -20.39
CA TRP A 167 -0.44 5.36 -19.06
C TRP A 167 0.94 4.97 -18.54
N ALA A 168 1.34 3.72 -18.69
CA ALA A 168 2.67 3.26 -18.31
C ALA A 168 3.78 4.03 -19.03
N ALA A 169 3.62 4.24 -20.36
CA ALA A 169 4.57 5.02 -21.16
C ALA A 169 4.61 6.49 -20.73
N ALA A 170 3.46 7.11 -20.43
CA ALA A 170 3.39 8.50 -19.97
C ALA A 170 4.05 8.70 -18.58
N MET A 171 4.03 7.67 -17.72
CA MET A 171 4.64 7.70 -16.38
C MET A 171 6.14 7.39 -16.36
N GLU A 172 6.75 6.99 -17.48
CA GLU A 172 8.17 6.62 -17.53
C GLU A 172 9.11 7.71 -16.96
N PRO A 173 8.93 9.01 -17.27
CA PRO A 173 9.79 10.05 -16.68
C PRO A 173 9.70 10.12 -15.16
N LEU A 174 8.52 9.91 -14.57
CA LEU A 174 8.34 9.84 -13.13
C LEU A 174 9.03 8.61 -12.54
N GLY A 175 8.92 7.45 -13.20
CA GLY A 175 9.61 6.22 -12.81
C GLY A 175 11.12 6.37 -12.78
N GLU A 176 11.71 7.06 -13.76
CA GLU A 176 13.15 7.34 -13.80
C GLU A 176 13.60 8.31 -12.68
N ALA A 177 12.82 9.36 -12.41
CA ALA A 177 13.10 10.28 -11.30
C ALA A 177 13.10 9.55 -9.95
N LEU A 178 12.09 8.73 -9.69
CA LEU A 178 11.98 7.94 -8.46
C LEU A 178 13.07 6.87 -8.36
N THR A 179 13.43 6.22 -9.47
CA THR A 179 14.56 5.28 -9.53
C THR A 179 15.86 5.97 -9.14
N SER A 180 16.13 7.16 -9.68
CA SER A 180 17.29 7.97 -9.34
C SER A 180 17.32 8.33 -7.86
N ASN A 181 16.16 8.71 -7.29
CA ASN A 181 16.04 9.02 -5.87
C ASN A 181 16.39 7.82 -4.98
N PHE A 182 15.86 6.63 -5.27
CA PHE A 182 16.21 5.41 -4.55
C PHE A 182 17.70 5.08 -4.67
N LEU A 183 18.27 5.11 -5.86
CA LEU A 183 19.68 4.80 -6.11
C LEU A 183 20.62 5.81 -5.44
N THR A 184 20.19 7.05 -5.26
CA THR A 184 20.95 8.08 -4.53
C THR A 184 20.86 7.91 -3.01
N TRP A 185 19.70 7.46 -2.52
CA TRP A 185 19.43 7.34 -1.07
C TRP A 185 19.96 6.05 -0.46
N LEU A 186 19.68 4.89 -1.08
CA LEU A 186 19.93 3.57 -0.48
C LEU A 186 21.40 3.33 -0.06
N PRO A 187 22.43 3.79 -0.82
CA PRO A 187 23.82 3.65 -0.40
C PRO A 187 24.16 4.47 0.86
N LYS A 188 23.43 5.56 1.12
CA LYS A 188 23.66 6.46 2.27
C LYS A 188 22.87 6.04 3.51
N ALA A 189 21.85 5.20 3.33
CA ALA A 189 20.96 4.75 4.40
C ALA A 189 21.63 3.61 5.18
N THR A 190 22.38 3.96 6.22
CA THR A 190 23.12 3.02 7.07
C THR A 190 22.17 2.14 7.88
N TYR A 191 21.16 2.74 8.48
CA TYR A 191 20.21 2.08 9.37
C TYR A 191 18.81 2.00 8.75
N PRO A 192 18.06 0.88 8.94
CA PRO A 192 16.66 0.81 8.57
C PRO A 192 15.81 1.71 9.46
N ILE A 193 14.73 2.24 8.89
CA ILE A 193 13.70 2.94 9.66
C ILE A 193 12.58 1.94 9.95
N ARG A 194 12.40 1.61 11.25
CA ARG A 194 11.39 0.67 11.75
C ARG A 194 10.25 1.40 12.47
N TYR A 195 9.70 2.43 11.84
CA TYR A 195 8.53 3.13 12.36
C TYR A 195 7.26 2.58 11.71
N GLY A 196 6.14 2.64 12.42
CA GLY A 196 4.82 2.29 11.88
C GLY A 196 4.20 3.39 11.01
N MET A 197 5.01 4.31 10.47
CA MET A 197 4.60 5.52 9.74
C MET A 197 5.27 5.59 8.36
N HIS A 198 5.00 6.67 7.62
CA HIS A 198 5.44 6.90 6.23
C HIS A 198 6.96 6.78 5.98
N SER A 199 7.78 6.94 7.01
CA SER A 199 9.24 6.74 6.88
C SER A 199 9.67 5.27 6.91
N ASN A 200 8.76 4.31 7.08
CA ASN A 200 9.05 2.87 7.12
C ASN A 200 9.83 2.41 5.89
N GLY A 201 11.05 1.92 6.11
CA GLY A 201 11.95 1.52 5.03
C GLY A 201 11.47 0.25 4.31
N ALA A 202 10.99 -0.72 5.07
CA ALA A 202 10.60 -2.03 4.53
C ALA A 202 9.41 -1.91 3.56
N LEU A 203 8.35 -1.18 3.94
CA LEU A 203 7.19 -1.01 3.07
C LEU A 203 7.56 -0.26 1.78
N GLY A 204 8.32 0.86 1.89
CA GLY A 204 8.74 1.60 0.70
C GLY A 204 9.51 0.74 -0.30
N LEU A 205 10.43 -0.10 0.18
CA LEU A 205 11.17 -1.06 -0.67
C LEU A 205 10.27 -2.16 -1.23
N SER A 206 9.35 -2.70 -0.41
CA SER A 206 8.40 -3.73 -0.83
C SER A 206 7.49 -3.25 -1.97
N ARG A 207 6.99 -2.01 -1.87
CA ARG A 207 6.14 -1.41 -2.90
C ARG A 207 6.90 -1.12 -4.20
N ALA A 208 8.18 -0.71 -4.10
CA ALA A 208 9.03 -0.41 -5.27
C ALA A 208 9.53 -1.66 -6.01
N LEU A 209 9.71 -2.79 -5.30
CA LEU A 209 10.38 -3.97 -5.84
C LEU A 209 9.72 -4.59 -7.08
N PRO A 210 8.38 -4.68 -7.22
CA PRO A 210 7.76 -5.20 -8.44
C PRO A 210 8.13 -4.40 -9.70
N TYR A 211 8.07 -3.07 -9.64
CA TYR A 211 8.53 -2.19 -10.71
C TYR A 211 10.02 -2.43 -11.02
N ALA A 212 10.86 -2.47 -10.00
CA ALA A 212 12.31 -2.68 -10.15
C ALA A 212 12.62 -4.02 -10.84
N ARG A 213 11.88 -5.08 -10.53
CA ARG A 213 12.03 -6.40 -11.18
C ARG A 213 11.60 -6.37 -12.63
N ARG A 214 10.50 -5.72 -12.97
CA ARG A 214 10.10 -5.55 -14.37
C ARG A 214 11.15 -4.78 -15.16
N ARG A 215 11.76 -3.73 -14.58
CA ARG A 215 12.89 -3.02 -15.20
C ARG A 215 14.10 -3.93 -15.42
N ALA A 216 14.41 -4.79 -14.44
CA ALA A 216 15.49 -5.76 -14.57
C ALA A 216 15.24 -6.78 -15.71
N GLU A 217 14.01 -7.27 -15.87
CA GLU A 217 13.59 -8.09 -17.02
C GLU A 217 13.80 -7.34 -18.35
N GLY A 218 13.61 -6.02 -18.35
CA GLY A 218 13.88 -5.14 -19.49
C GLY A 218 15.37 -4.73 -19.66
N GLY A 219 16.29 -5.27 -18.85
CA GLY A 219 17.74 -5.04 -18.98
C GLY A 219 18.30 -3.97 -18.03
N ASP A 220 17.51 -3.39 -17.12
CA ASP A 220 17.98 -2.45 -16.10
C ASP A 220 17.79 -3.00 -14.67
N PRO A 221 18.76 -3.76 -14.13
CA PRO A 221 18.65 -4.39 -12.82
C PRO A 221 19.01 -3.46 -11.64
N ARG A 222 19.52 -2.26 -11.89
CA ARG A 222 20.14 -1.39 -10.86
C ARG A 222 19.27 -1.21 -9.63
N LEU A 223 17.98 -0.90 -9.80
CA LEU A 223 17.08 -0.66 -8.66
C LEU A 223 16.73 -1.97 -7.93
N ALA A 224 16.50 -3.06 -8.65
CA ALA A 224 16.18 -4.36 -8.05
C ALA A 224 17.36 -4.89 -7.21
N ASP A 225 18.58 -4.75 -7.73
CA ASP A 225 19.82 -5.12 -7.03
C ASP A 225 20.03 -4.25 -5.79
N ALA A 226 19.85 -2.92 -5.91
CA ALA A 226 20.00 -2.00 -4.80
C ALA A 226 19.00 -2.26 -3.67
N ILE A 227 17.73 -2.50 -4.01
CA ILE A 227 16.69 -2.86 -3.04
C ILE A 227 17.02 -4.19 -2.35
N THR A 228 17.35 -5.22 -3.13
CA THR A 228 17.64 -6.56 -2.61
C THR A 228 18.87 -6.54 -1.69
N ALA A 229 19.95 -5.90 -2.11
CA ALA A 229 21.17 -5.77 -1.32
C ALA A 229 20.92 -4.99 -0.02
N THR A 230 20.13 -3.92 -0.10
CA THR A 230 19.80 -3.11 1.08
C THR A 230 18.91 -3.87 2.06
N ALA A 231 17.87 -4.56 1.59
CA ALA A 231 16.99 -5.36 2.44
C ALA A 231 17.78 -6.48 3.16
N ARG A 232 18.67 -7.18 2.44
CA ARG A 232 19.55 -8.19 3.06
C ARG A 232 20.51 -7.57 4.08
N ARG A 233 21.10 -6.43 3.79
CA ARG A 233 22.01 -5.74 4.72
C ARG A 233 21.28 -5.28 5.99
N TRP A 234 20.05 -4.84 5.86
CA TRP A 234 19.28 -4.31 6.99
C TRP A 234 18.67 -5.40 7.86
N PHE A 235 18.15 -6.48 7.25
CA PHE A 235 17.17 -7.36 7.89
C PHE A 235 17.56 -8.83 7.94
N ALA A 236 18.55 -9.30 7.14
CA ALA A 236 18.83 -10.72 7.07
C ALA A 236 19.40 -11.31 8.39
N GLY A 237 19.97 -10.48 9.25
CA GLY A 237 20.52 -10.88 10.55
C GLY A 237 19.56 -10.67 11.73
N ASP A 238 18.33 -10.19 11.51
CA ASP A 238 17.41 -9.88 12.59
C ASP A 238 16.79 -11.17 13.17
N THR A 239 16.77 -11.24 14.51
CA THR A 239 16.20 -12.36 15.29
C THR A 239 15.45 -11.80 16.50
N ASP A 240 14.48 -12.55 17.01
CA ASP A 240 13.75 -12.23 18.24
C ASP A 240 13.26 -10.77 18.28
N TYR A 241 12.58 -10.34 17.20
CA TYR A 241 12.10 -8.96 17.07
C TYR A 241 11.17 -8.59 18.24
N PRO A 242 11.39 -7.43 18.93
CA PRO A 242 10.63 -7.05 20.11
C PRO A 242 9.22 -6.51 19.78
N ALA A 243 8.42 -7.27 19.06
CA ALA A 243 7.10 -6.87 18.56
C ALA A 243 6.05 -6.64 19.66
N GLY A 244 6.32 -6.98 20.90
CA GLY A 244 5.42 -6.72 22.03
C GLY A 244 5.20 -5.23 22.32
N TRP A 245 5.98 -4.33 21.68
CA TRP A 245 5.81 -2.87 21.78
C TRP A 245 4.93 -2.26 20.69
N GLU A 246 4.46 -3.07 19.76
CA GLU A 246 3.53 -2.64 18.72
C GLU A 246 2.06 -2.77 19.19
N PRO A 247 1.18 -1.83 18.81
CA PRO A 247 1.48 -0.62 18.03
C PRO A 247 2.05 0.50 18.92
N SER A 248 2.75 1.45 18.27
CA SER A 248 3.19 2.68 18.91
C SER A 248 2.24 3.82 18.51
N GLY A 249 1.50 4.34 19.50
CA GLY A 249 0.60 5.49 19.30
C GLY A 249 -0.41 5.32 18.18
N HIS A 250 -0.15 5.94 17.04
CA HIS A 250 -1.02 6.01 15.87
C HIS A 250 -0.38 5.35 14.63
N ASP A 251 0.39 4.29 14.83
CA ASP A 251 0.95 3.51 13.73
C ASP A 251 -0.15 3.03 12.77
N PHE A 252 0.08 3.14 11.46
CA PHE A 252 -0.77 2.51 10.45
C PHE A 252 -0.07 1.31 9.75
N LEU A 253 1.17 1.05 10.12
CA LEU A 253 1.98 -0.09 9.70
C LEU A 253 2.52 -0.83 10.91
N SER A 254 2.71 -2.14 10.78
CA SER A 254 3.51 -2.91 11.72
C SER A 254 4.96 -2.96 11.23
N PRO A 255 5.94 -2.39 11.95
CA PRO A 255 7.35 -2.52 11.60
C PRO A 255 7.79 -3.97 11.43
N ALA A 256 7.42 -4.84 12.37
CA ALA A 256 7.73 -6.27 12.28
C ALA A 256 7.15 -6.93 11.02
N LEU A 257 5.86 -6.72 10.75
CA LEU A 257 5.20 -7.40 9.64
C LEU A 257 5.57 -6.82 8.27
N THR A 258 5.83 -5.52 8.16
CA THR A 258 6.33 -4.93 6.90
C THR A 258 7.74 -5.42 6.57
N GLU A 259 8.59 -5.60 7.59
CA GLU A 259 9.90 -6.21 7.43
C GLU A 259 9.77 -7.66 6.95
N ALA A 260 8.95 -8.46 7.62
CA ALA A 260 8.71 -9.85 7.24
C ALA A 260 8.12 -9.97 5.83
N GLU A 261 7.19 -9.08 5.43
CA GLU A 261 6.61 -9.05 4.09
C GLU A 261 7.67 -8.74 3.02
N LEU A 262 8.53 -7.75 3.24
CA LEU A 262 9.64 -7.48 2.32
C LEU A 262 10.56 -8.70 2.18
N MET A 263 10.85 -9.38 3.29
CA MET A 263 11.74 -10.55 3.29
C MET A 263 11.13 -11.75 2.56
N THR A 264 9.78 -11.89 2.47
CA THR A 264 9.14 -12.89 1.59
C THR A 264 9.55 -12.70 0.11
N ARG A 265 9.84 -11.47 -0.27
CA ARG A 265 10.20 -11.11 -1.66
C ARG A 265 11.68 -11.23 -1.93
N VAL A 266 12.52 -11.10 -0.92
CA VAL A 266 13.98 -11.01 -1.04
C VAL A 266 14.67 -12.35 -0.81
N LEU A 267 14.11 -13.19 0.07
CA LEU A 267 14.64 -14.50 0.38
C LEU A 267 13.93 -15.60 -0.39
N PRO A 268 14.65 -16.63 -0.87
CA PRO A 268 14.02 -17.87 -1.36
C PRO A 268 13.15 -18.53 -0.28
N GLY A 269 12.08 -19.22 -0.66
CA GLY A 269 11.06 -19.72 0.27
C GLY A 269 11.59 -20.49 1.47
N THR A 270 12.57 -21.41 1.29
CA THR A 270 13.18 -22.15 2.40
C THR A 270 14.06 -21.29 3.31
N GLU A 271 14.76 -20.31 2.73
CA GLU A 271 15.54 -19.32 3.49
C GLU A 271 14.60 -18.41 4.29
N PHE A 272 13.52 -17.94 3.65
CA PHE A 272 12.48 -17.12 4.30
C PHE A 272 11.84 -17.86 5.48
N ALA A 273 11.42 -19.10 5.32
CA ALA A 273 10.77 -19.87 6.38
C ALA A 273 11.67 -20.04 7.62
N ARG A 274 12.99 -20.24 7.41
CA ARG A 274 13.98 -20.32 8.48
C ARG A 274 14.20 -18.95 9.13
N TRP A 275 14.36 -17.90 8.33
CA TRP A 275 14.55 -16.53 8.81
C TRP A 275 13.33 -16.09 9.65
N LEU A 276 12.11 -16.31 9.18
CA LEU A 276 10.88 -15.96 9.91
C LEU A 276 10.81 -16.68 11.27
N GLY A 277 11.24 -17.94 11.35
CA GLY A 277 11.29 -18.70 12.60
C GLY A 277 12.29 -18.15 13.61
N ALA A 278 13.37 -17.51 13.15
CA ALA A 278 14.31 -16.81 14.03
C ALA A 278 13.84 -15.38 14.38
N PHE A 279 13.20 -14.71 13.43
CA PHE A 279 12.73 -13.33 13.57
C PHE A 279 11.49 -13.21 14.49
N LEU A 280 10.50 -14.08 14.30
CA LEU A 280 9.26 -14.17 15.09
C LEU A 280 9.00 -15.64 15.47
N PRO A 281 9.67 -16.16 16.49
CA PRO A 281 9.63 -17.59 16.80
C PRO A 281 8.25 -18.11 17.26
N GLY A 282 7.40 -17.25 17.86
CA GLY A 282 6.09 -17.63 18.40
C GLY A 282 4.91 -17.55 17.42
N VAL A 283 5.15 -17.43 16.10
CA VAL A 283 4.05 -17.23 15.12
C VAL A 283 3.06 -18.39 15.10
N ALA A 284 3.52 -19.64 15.27
CA ALA A 284 2.63 -20.81 15.27
C ALA A 284 1.68 -20.82 16.47
N GLU A 285 2.11 -20.27 17.60
CA GLU A 285 1.36 -20.14 18.85
C GLU A 285 0.52 -18.86 18.92
N GLY A 286 0.58 -18.00 17.89
CA GLY A 286 -0.09 -16.71 17.89
C GLY A 286 0.60 -15.64 18.77
N GLU A 287 1.92 -15.75 18.91
CA GLU A 287 2.74 -14.86 19.72
C GLU A 287 3.74 -14.06 18.88
N PRO A 288 4.10 -12.83 19.28
CA PRO A 288 3.51 -12.10 20.42
C PRO A 288 2.07 -11.64 20.14
N ALA A 289 1.20 -11.73 21.13
CA ALA A 289 -0.22 -11.38 21.03
C ALA A 289 -0.48 -9.99 20.41
N ALA A 290 0.43 -9.05 20.62
CA ALA A 290 0.38 -7.69 20.06
C ALA A 290 0.27 -7.65 18.53
N LEU A 291 0.82 -8.61 17.81
CA LEU A 291 0.73 -8.70 16.34
C LEU A 291 -0.55 -9.38 15.86
N PHE A 292 -1.14 -10.24 16.69
CA PHE A 292 -2.30 -11.06 16.37
C PHE A 292 -3.63 -10.46 16.82
N THR A 293 -3.57 -9.44 17.69
CA THR A 293 -4.76 -8.75 18.22
C THR A 293 -4.98 -7.47 17.43
N PRO A 294 -6.18 -7.25 16.86
CA PRO A 294 -6.51 -6.00 16.19
C PRO A 294 -6.35 -4.78 17.12
N ALA A 295 -5.82 -3.70 16.60
CA ALA A 295 -5.76 -2.43 17.29
C ALA A 295 -7.17 -1.86 17.48
N ILE A 296 -7.42 -1.25 18.66
CA ILE A 296 -8.68 -0.63 19.00
C ILE A 296 -8.65 0.82 18.52
N VAL A 297 -9.60 1.20 17.66
CA VAL A 297 -9.79 2.58 17.23
C VAL A 297 -10.81 3.22 18.16
N SER A 298 -10.36 4.11 19.03
CA SER A 298 -11.21 4.75 20.04
C SER A 298 -11.98 5.96 19.52
N ASP A 299 -11.49 6.59 18.44
CA ASP A 299 -12.11 7.75 17.79
C ASP A 299 -11.71 7.81 16.31
N SER A 300 -12.64 7.49 15.41
CA SER A 300 -12.40 7.55 13.96
C SER A 300 -12.40 8.98 13.39
N SER A 301 -12.87 9.97 14.16
CA SER A 301 -12.86 11.38 13.74
C SER A 301 -11.51 12.07 13.99
N ASP A 302 -10.66 11.51 14.87
CA ASP A 302 -9.28 11.92 15.03
C ASP A 302 -8.42 11.25 13.95
N GLY A 303 -7.89 12.03 12.99
CA GLY A 303 -7.12 11.52 11.85
C GLY A 303 -5.88 10.71 12.25
N TRP A 304 -5.29 10.95 13.43
CA TRP A 304 -4.18 10.15 13.93
C TRP A 304 -4.65 8.83 14.53
N ILE A 305 -5.72 8.83 15.35
CA ILE A 305 -6.28 7.60 15.92
C ILE A 305 -6.87 6.71 14.82
N ALA A 306 -7.46 7.31 13.79
CA ALA A 306 -8.00 6.62 12.62
C ALA A 306 -6.95 5.82 11.84
N HIS A 307 -5.67 6.16 11.94
CA HIS A 307 -4.55 5.37 11.39
C HIS A 307 -4.57 3.90 11.86
N LEU A 308 -5.10 3.60 13.03
CA LEU A 308 -5.19 2.24 13.55
C LEU A 308 -6.13 1.33 12.71
N HIS A 309 -7.09 1.89 11.95
CA HIS A 309 -7.81 1.12 10.94
C HIS A 309 -6.86 0.64 9.82
N GLY A 310 -5.95 1.52 9.37
CA GLY A 310 -4.92 1.16 8.42
C GLY A 310 -3.93 0.14 8.97
N LEU A 311 -3.59 0.23 10.26
CA LEU A 311 -2.76 -0.77 10.91
C LEU A 311 -3.39 -2.17 10.81
N ASN A 312 -4.69 -2.28 11.09
CA ASN A 312 -5.39 -3.55 10.98
C ASN A 312 -5.37 -4.08 9.54
N LEU A 313 -5.70 -3.26 8.54
CA LEU A 313 -5.68 -3.70 7.14
C LEU A 313 -4.27 -4.01 6.63
N SER A 314 -3.25 -3.22 6.99
CA SER A 314 -1.86 -3.46 6.61
C SER A 314 -1.31 -4.73 7.27
N ARG A 315 -1.64 -5.00 8.56
CA ARG A 315 -1.31 -6.25 9.24
C ARG A 315 -1.97 -7.44 8.55
N ALA A 316 -3.26 -7.36 8.22
CA ALA A 316 -3.97 -8.40 7.50
C ALA A 316 -3.30 -8.71 6.16
N TRP A 317 -2.92 -7.67 5.40
CA TRP A 317 -2.17 -7.84 4.15
C TRP A 317 -0.82 -8.50 4.37
N CYS A 318 -0.03 -8.06 5.34
CA CYS A 318 1.27 -8.67 5.64
C CYS A 318 1.11 -10.15 6.04
N TRP A 319 0.21 -10.47 6.97
CA TRP A 319 -0.06 -11.84 7.38
C TRP A 319 -0.46 -12.74 6.20
N ARG A 320 -1.31 -12.24 5.30
CA ARG A 320 -1.64 -12.93 4.05
C ARG A 320 -0.40 -13.25 3.23
N ARG A 321 0.46 -12.24 3.02
CA ARG A 321 1.69 -12.40 2.24
C ARG A 321 2.65 -13.42 2.87
N LEU A 322 2.72 -13.45 4.19
CA LEU A 322 3.51 -14.46 4.91
C LEU A 322 2.92 -15.86 4.72
N ALA A 323 1.60 -16.01 4.86
CA ALA A 323 0.92 -17.29 4.62
C ALA A 323 1.15 -17.83 3.20
N GLU A 324 1.09 -16.94 2.18
CA GLU A 324 1.33 -17.28 0.77
C GLU A 324 2.80 -17.67 0.48
N ALA A 325 3.75 -17.18 1.28
CA ALA A 325 5.18 -17.44 1.10
C ALA A 325 5.67 -18.71 1.85
N LEU A 326 4.92 -19.17 2.81
CA LEU A 326 5.22 -20.40 3.57
C LEU A 326 4.71 -21.64 2.82
N PRO A 327 5.34 -22.84 3.02
CA PRO A 327 4.75 -24.09 2.58
C PRO A 327 3.33 -24.28 3.14
N ALA A 328 2.44 -24.88 2.35
CA ALA A 328 1.02 -25.01 2.73
C ALA A 328 0.79 -25.84 4.03
N ASP A 329 1.72 -26.71 4.37
CA ASP A 329 1.74 -27.54 5.57
C ASP A 329 2.57 -26.95 6.73
N ASP A 330 3.09 -25.73 6.57
CA ASP A 330 3.84 -25.05 7.62
C ASP A 330 2.93 -24.76 8.84
N PRO A 331 3.34 -25.12 10.07
CA PRO A 331 2.50 -24.98 11.27
C PRO A 331 2.09 -23.54 11.59
N ARG A 332 2.75 -22.54 11.03
CA ARG A 332 2.43 -21.11 11.21
C ARG A 332 1.25 -20.63 10.34
N VAL A 333 0.95 -21.33 9.23
CA VAL A 333 -0.10 -20.90 8.28
C VAL A 333 -1.48 -20.76 8.94
N PRO A 334 -1.97 -21.69 9.77
CA PRO A 334 -3.28 -21.53 10.41
C PRO A 334 -3.38 -20.26 11.29
N ALA A 335 -2.34 -19.96 12.08
CA ALA A 335 -2.32 -18.77 12.94
C ALA A 335 -2.30 -17.47 12.11
N THR A 336 -1.51 -17.44 11.03
CA THR A 336 -1.45 -16.27 10.12
C THR A 336 -2.79 -16.03 9.43
N LEU A 337 -3.47 -17.05 8.91
CA LEU A 337 -4.79 -16.90 8.28
C LEU A 337 -5.87 -16.47 9.27
N ALA A 338 -5.83 -16.97 10.50
CA ALA A 338 -6.72 -16.52 11.57
C ALA A 338 -6.49 -15.04 11.93
N ALA A 339 -5.23 -14.59 11.93
CA ALA A 339 -4.90 -13.17 12.10
C ALA A 339 -5.45 -12.31 10.96
N VAL A 340 -5.31 -12.75 9.70
CA VAL A 340 -5.90 -12.04 8.55
C VAL A 340 -7.39 -11.83 8.76
N ALA A 341 -8.14 -12.87 9.13
CA ALA A 341 -9.59 -12.76 9.35
C ALA A 341 -9.92 -11.71 10.42
N ARG A 342 -9.32 -11.84 11.62
CA ARG A 342 -9.58 -10.92 12.75
C ARG A 342 -9.28 -9.46 12.42
N HIS A 343 -8.13 -9.20 11.80
CA HIS A 343 -7.74 -7.84 11.44
C HIS A 343 -8.62 -7.26 10.34
N THR A 344 -9.06 -8.09 9.38
CA THR A 344 -9.98 -7.67 8.31
C THR A 344 -11.35 -7.31 8.88
N GLU A 345 -11.92 -8.18 9.71
CA GLU A 345 -13.22 -7.94 10.38
C GLU A 345 -13.23 -6.65 11.21
N ALA A 346 -12.11 -6.35 11.86
CA ALA A 346 -11.99 -5.16 12.72
C ALA A 346 -12.01 -3.83 11.95
N SER A 347 -11.62 -3.78 10.66
CA SER A 347 -11.45 -2.50 9.98
C SER A 347 -12.05 -2.41 8.58
N LEU A 348 -12.37 -3.51 7.92
CA LEU A 348 -12.98 -3.48 6.60
C LEU A 348 -14.34 -2.72 6.58
N PRO A 349 -15.22 -2.83 7.60
CA PRO A 349 -16.48 -2.09 7.66
C PRO A 349 -16.32 -0.56 7.73
N HIS A 350 -15.14 -0.07 8.10
CA HIS A 350 -14.84 1.37 8.28
C HIS A 350 -14.20 2.03 7.06
N VAL A 351 -14.06 1.30 5.94
CA VAL A 351 -13.39 1.82 4.73
C VAL A 351 -14.22 2.86 3.99
N VAL A 352 -15.55 2.78 4.08
CA VAL A 352 -16.49 3.69 3.42
C VAL A 352 -17.60 4.06 4.38
N GLY A 353 -18.01 5.32 4.37
CA GLY A 353 -19.10 5.84 5.21
C GLY A 353 -18.63 6.43 6.54
N ASP A 354 -17.32 6.60 6.69
CA ASP A 354 -16.67 7.20 7.86
C ASP A 354 -16.20 8.65 7.55
N ASP A 355 -15.33 9.21 8.37
CA ASP A 355 -14.77 10.55 8.17
C ASP A 355 -13.80 10.60 6.98
N TYR A 356 -13.68 11.79 6.33
CA TYR A 356 -12.73 11.99 5.23
C TYR A 356 -11.28 11.69 5.62
N MET A 357 -10.91 11.90 6.88
CA MET A 357 -9.56 11.58 7.37
C MET A 357 -9.26 10.07 7.37
N VAL A 358 -10.29 9.24 7.27
CA VAL A 358 -10.19 7.78 7.04
C VAL A 358 -10.30 7.48 5.54
N GLU A 359 -11.30 8.06 4.88
CA GLU A 359 -11.67 7.69 3.52
C GLU A 359 -10.67 8.11 2.46
N HIS A 360 -9.81 9.12 2.71
CA HIS A 360 -8.88 9.62 1.69
C HIS A 360 -7.76 8.63 1.32
N TRP A 361 -7.56 7.54 2.09
CA TRP A 361 -6.48 6.56 1.86
C TRP A 361 -6.81 5.11 2.20
N LEU A 362 -7.71 4.85 3.16
CA LEU A 362 -7.91 3.51 3.74
C LEU A 362 -8.37 2.46 2.70
N ALA A 363 -9.16 2.89 1.69
CA ALA A 363 -9.61 2.00 0.62
C ALA A 363 -8.46 1.39 -0.18
N ALA A 364 -7.31 2.07 -0.30
CA ALA A 364 -6.13 1.51 -0.95
C ALA A 364 -5.58 0.29 -0.20
N TYR A 365 -5.56 0.33 1.12
CA TYR A 365 -5.15 -0.82 1.95
C TYR A 365 -6.18 -1.96 1.90
N ALA A 366 -7.47 -1.65 1.85
CA ALA A 366 -8.49 -2.67 1.64
C ALA A 366 -8.31 -3.39 0.28
N VAL A 367 -8.10 -2.64 -0.80
CA VAL A 367 -7.83 -3.23 -2.11
C VAL A 367 -6.49 -3.98 -2.13
N LEU A 368 -5.46 -3.48 -1.46
CA LEU A 368 -4.18 -4.17 -1.32
C LEU A 368 -4.33 -5.53 -0.61
N LEU A 369 -5.16 -5.59 0.42
CA LEU A 369 -5.49 -6.83 1.14
C LEU A 369 -6.30 -7.80 0.28
N LEU A 370 -7.31 -7.31 -0.41
CA LEU A 370 -8.32 -8.17 -1.06
C LEU A 370 -7.93 -8.61 -2.48
N SER A 371 -6.96 -7.99 -3.12
CA SER A 371 -6.60 -8.25 -4.54
C SER A 371 -5.32 -9.07 -4.75
#